data_b3deee93f0ff1991c635679bb6efca7a
#
_entry.id   b3deee93f0ff1991c635679bb6efca7a
#
_cell.length_a   1.000
_cell.length_b   1.000
_cell.length_c   1.000
_cell.angle_alpha   90.00
_cell.angle_beta   90.00
_cell.angle_gamma   90.00
#
_symmetry.space_group_name_H-M   'P 1'
#
loop_
_entity.id
_entity.type
_entity.pdbx_description
1 polymer ?
#
loop_
_entity_poly.entity_id
_entity_poly.type
_entity_poly.pdbx_seq_one_letter_code
_entity_poly.pdbx_strand_id
1 'polypeptide(L)'
;MNDNITDVIFYTIEKTIKSYRKFAQKRIDQANIDITIDQWLVLNCLSRNENISQNKLAEIIFKDVASVTRIIDLLVKKEYVIRSFHSSDRRRFNLTITDKGDTIIREASRIVNENRSAALENISAEEVKQADLILQKLIANCEKSQ
;
A
#
# COMPACT_ATOMS: atom_id res chain seq x y z
N MET A 1 2.45 -36.00 -8.57
CA MET A 1 2.28 -34.54 -8.46
C MET A 1 1.51 -34.26 -7.19
N ASN A 2 2.03 -33.44 -6.32
CA ASN A 2 1.32 -33.12 -5.09
C ASN A 2 0.30 -32.02 -5.41
N ASP A 3 -1.00 -32.36 -5.44
CA ASP A 3 -2.07 -31.44 -5.80
C ASP A 3 -2.57 -30.63 -4.61
N ASN A 4 -1.87 -30.72 -3.47
CA ASN A 4 -2.23 -29.92 -2.29
C ASN A 4 -1.82 -28.46 -2.49
N ILE A 5 -2.80 -27.57 -2.57
CA ILE A 5 -2.58 -26.14 -2.79
C ILE A 5 -1.68 -25.48 -1.73
N THR A 6 -1.62 -26.06 -0.52
CA THR A 6 -0.80 -25.53 0.57
C THR A 6 0.70 -25.79 0.41
N ASP A 7 1.07 -26.70 -0.49
CA ASP A 7 2.48 -27.07 -0.71
C ASP A 7 3.13 -26.28 -1.86
N VAL A 8 2.38 -25.37 -2.47
CA VAL A 8 2.85 -24.54 -3.58
C VAL A 8 3.32 -23.20 -3.06
N ILE A 9 4.46 -22.70 -3.58
CA ILE A 9 5.04 -21.42 -3.15
C ILE A 9 4.06 -20.25 -3.29
N PHE A 10 3.19 -20.25 -4.28
CA PHE A 10 2.19 -19.17 -4.48
C PHE A 10 1.21 -19.09 -3.32
N TYR A 11 0.84 -20.20 -2.71
CA TYR A 11 0.06 -20.19 -1.48
C TYR A 11 0.81 -19.51 -0.34
N THR A 12 2.10 -19.82 -0.19
CA THR A 12 2.95 -19.22 0.85
C THR A 12 3.08 -17.70 0.65
N ILE A 13 3.26 -17.25 -0.60
CA ILE A 13 3.33 -15.83 -0.93
C ILE A 13 2.03 -15.13 -0.54
N GLU A 14 0.88 -15.68 -0.93
CA GLU A 14 -0.42 -15.09 -0.62
C GLU A 14 -0.70 -15.07 0.89
N LYS A 15 -0.41 -16.16 1.58
CA LYS A 15 -0.54 -16.25 3.04
C LYS A 15 0.37 -15.25 3.74
N THR A 16 1.60 -15.06 3.25
CA THR A 16 2.55 -14.11 3.81
C THR A 16 2.01 -12.69 3.76
N ILE A 17 1.53 -12.24 2.60
CA ILE A 17 1.03 -10.88 2.47
C ILE A 17 -0.25 -10.66 3.29
N LYS A 18 -1.15 -11.63 3.33
CA LYS A 18 -2.37 -11.56 4.15
C LYS A 18 -2.06 -11.50 5.64
N SER A 19 -1.11 -12.33 6.10
CA SER A 19 -0.67 -12.35 7.50
C SER A 19 0.00 -11.03 7.89
N TYR A 20 0.86 -10.51 7.04
CA TYR A 20 1.54 -9.23 7.26
C TYR A 20 0.52 -8.07 7.33
N ARG A 21 -0.43 -8.00 6.40
CA ARG A 21 -1.45 -6.94 6.39
C ARG A 21 -2.31 -6.96 7.65
N LYS A 22 -2.72 -8.13 8.09
CA LYS A 22 -3.49 -8.30 9.34
C LYS A 22 -2.69 -7.86 10.55
N PHE A 23 -1.43 -8.28 10.64
CA PHE A 23 -0.50 -7.88 11.69
C PHE A 23 -0.29 -6.35 11.70
N ALA A 24 -0.01 -5.77 10.55
CA ALA A 24 0.25 -4.33 10.42
C ALA A 24 -0.99 -3.49 10.78
N GLN A 25 -2.18 -3.87 10.32
CA GLN A 25 -3.42 -3.16 10.64
C GLN A 25 -3.72 -3.21 12.14
N LYS A 26 -3.57 -4.37 12.77
CA LYS A 26 -3.77 -4.51 14.22
C LYS A 26 -2.86 -3.58 15.02
N ARG A 27 -1.62 -3.41 14.61
CA ARG A 27 -0.68 -2.51 15.30
C ARG A 27 -1.01 -1.03 15.10
N ILE A 28 -1.51 -0.66 13.93
CA ILE A 28 -2.03 0.71 13.69
C ILE A 28 -3.26 0.97 14.56
N ASP A 29 -4.18 0.02 14.64
CA ASP A 29 -5.37 0.14 15.49
C ASP A 29 -4.99 0.30 16.97
N GLN A 30 -4.02 -0.47 17.45
CA GLN A 30 -3.51 -0.40 18.82
C GLN A 30 -2.81 0.93 19.13
N ALA A 31 -2.25 1.58 18.13
CA ALA A 31 -1.59 2.89 18.28
C ALA A 31 -2.60 4.05 18.34
N ASN A 32 -3.89 3.79 18.18
CA ASN A 32 -4.96 4.78 18.15
C ASN A 32 -4.75 5.90 17.11
N ILE A 33 -4.14 5.55 15.99
CA ILE A 33 -3.96 6.45 14.85
C ILE A 33 -5.17 6.27 13.91
N ASP A 34 -5.84 7.37 13.58
CA ASP A 34 -7.04 7.35 12.75
C ASP A 34 -6.70 7.20 11.26
N ILE A 35 -6.15 6.05 10.92
CA ILE A 35 -5.83 5.69 9.54
C ILE A 35 -5.81 4.15 9.39
N THR A 36 -6.15 3.66 8.19
CA THR A 36 -5.95 2.27 7.83
C THR A 36 -4.67 2.11 7.01
N ILE A 37 -4.17 0.88 6.89
CA ILE A 37 -3.02 0.58 6.02
C ILE A 37 -3.30 1.03 4.58
N ASP A 38 -4.48 0.77 4.05
CA ASP A 38 -4.84 1.17 2.69
C ASP A 38 -4.89 2.68 2.51
N GLN A 39 -5.41 3.39 3.50
CA GLN A 39 -5.40 4.85 3.52
C GLN A 39 -3.97 5.41 3.58
N TRP A 40 -3.12 4.81 4.41
CA TRP A 40 -1.71 5.20 4.48
C TRP A 40 -0.99 4.97 3.15
N LEU A 41 -1.26 3.85 2.46
CA LEU A 41 -0.67 3.57 1.15
C LEU A 41 -1.05 4.65 0.13
N VAL A 42 -2.30 5.04 0.09
CA VAL A 42 -2.77 6.12 -0.80
C VAL A 42 -2.09 7.44 -0.46
N LEU A 43 -2.09 7.84 0.81
CA LEU A 43 -1.43 9.08 1.26
C LEU A 43 0.07 9.07 0.96
N ASN A 44 0.74 7.96 1.21
CA ASN A 44 2.17 7.82 0.93
C ASN A 44 2.49 7.96 -0.56
N CYS A 45 1.67 7.35 -1.43
CA CYS A 45 1.81 7.51 -2.88
C CYS A 45 1.58 8.96 -3.32
N LEU A 46 0.57 9.62 -2.78
CA LEU A 46 0.26 11.02 -3.08
C LEU A 46 1.40 11.95 -2.65
N SER A 47 2.00 11.70 -1.49
CA SER A 47 3.11 12.52 -0.97
C SER A 47 4.38 12.43 -1.81
N ARG A 48 4.56 11.36 -2.56
CA ARG A 48 5.76 11.08 -3.36
C ARG A 48 5.60 11.35 -4.85
N ASN A 49 4.38 11.51 -5.32
CA ASN A 49 4.07 11.61 -6.75
C ASN A 49 3.08 12.75 -6.96
N GLU A 50 3.59 13.91 -7.35
CA GLU A 50 2.73 15.02 -7.75
C GLU A 50 1.89 14.65 -8.96
N ASN A 51 0.61 15.02 -8.95
CA ASN A 51 -0.32 14.84 -10.06
C ASN A 51 -0.52 13.39 -10.52
N ILE A 52 -0.30 12.41 -9.65
CA ILE A 52 -0.58 11.00 -9.98
C ILE A 52 -2.06 10.80 -10.31
N SER A 53 -2.34 10.07 -11.41
CA SER A 53 -3.71 9.71 -11.77
C SER A 53 -4.28 8.65 -10.85
N GLN A 54 -5.61 8.60 -10.71
CA GLN A 54 -6.25 7.53 -9.93
C GLN A 54 -5.99 6.13 -10.51
N ASN A 55 -5.91 6.02 -11.84
CA ASN A 55 -5.58 4.75 -12.49
C ASN A 55 -4.18 4.28 -12.11
N LYS A 56 -3.20 5.19 -12.13
CA LYS A 56 -1.83 4.86 -11.74
C LYS A 56 -1.71 4.53 -10.26
N LEU A 57 -2.42 5.26 -9.42
CA LEU A 57 -2.49 4.99 -7.99
C LEU A 57 -3.07 3.61 -7.71
N ALA A 58 -4.19 3.25 -8.37
CA ALA A 58 -4.81 1.93 -8.26
C ALA A 58 -3.86 0.80 -8.67
N GLU A 59 -3.12 0.99 -9.75
CA GLU A 59 -2.09 0.05 -10.20
C GLU A 59 -1.00 -0.16 -9.14
N ILE A 60 -0.44 0.92 -8.58
CA ILE A 60 0.64 0.86 -7.58
C ILE A 60 0.20 0.13 -6.31
N ILE A 61 -1.00 0.38 -5.83
CA ILE A 61 -1.49 -0.23 -4.57
C ILE A 61 -2.29 -1.52 -4.78
N PHE A 62 -2.33 -2.04 -6.00
CA PHE A 62 -3.02 -3.28 -6.37
C PHE A 62 -4.51 -3.29 -6.03
N LYS A 63 -5.21 -2.20 -6.33
CA LYS A 63 -6.66 -2.07 -6.14
C LYS A 63 -7.33 -1.59 -7.42
N ASP A 64 -8.65 -1.80 -7.51
CA ASP A 64 -9.45 -1.20 -8.58
C ASP A 64 -9.69 0.29 -8.33
N VAL A 65 -10.03 1.01 -9.39
CA VAL A 65 -10.24 2.48 -9.33
C VAL A 65 -11.40 2.85 -8.41
N ALA A 66 -12.46 2.04 -8.37
CA ALA A 66 -13.60 2.29 -7.49
C ALA A 66 -13.21 2.21 -6.01
N SER A 67 -12.37 1.24 -5.63
CA SER A 67 -11.84 1.12 -4.28
C SER A 67 -10.95 2.32 -3.90
N VAL A 68 -10.10 2.74 -4.82
CA VAL A 68 -9.24 3.93 -4.63
C VAL A 68 -10.09 5.19 -4.45
N THR A 69 -11.13 5.37 -5.25
CA THR A 69 -12.06 6.49 -5.12
C THR A 69 -12.70 6.54 -3.73
N ARG A 70 -13.16 5.39 -3.23
CA ARG A 70 -13.73 5.30 -1.87
C ARG A 70 -12.70 5.65 -0.78
N ILE A 71 -11.46 5.19 -0.93
CA ILE A 71 -10.38 5.55 0.01
C ILE A 71 -10.13 7.05 -0.01
N ILE A 72 -10.03 7.66 -1.18
CA ILE A 72 -9.83 9.10 -1.33
C ILE A 72 -10.99 9.88 -0.70
N ASP A 73 -12.23 9.47 -0.93
CA ASP A 73 -13.41 10.12 -0.33
C ASP A 73 -13.34 10.11 1.20
N LEU A 74 -12.89 9.00 1.80
CA LEU A 74 -12.68 8.91 3.26
C LEU A 74 -11.55 9.82 3.73
N LEU A 75 -10.46 9.93 2.98
CA LEU A 75 -9.34 10.81 3.30
C LEU A 75 -9.74 12.29 3.22
N VAL A 76 -10.56 12.65 2.25
CA VAL A 76 -11.14 14.00 2.14
C VAL A 76 -12.06 14.28 3.33
N LYS A 77 -12.90 13.32 3.71
CA LYS A 77 -13.80 13.45 4.88
C LYS A 77 -13.03 13.61 6.18
N LYS A 78 -11.88 12.97 6.31
CA LYS A 78 -10.98 13.11 7.47
C LYS A 78 -10.12 14.38 7.42
N GLU A 79 -10.22 15.16 6.35
CA GLU A 79 -9.45 16.38 6.12
C GLU A 79 -7.94 16.15 5.98
N TYR A 80 -7.54 14.93 5.58
CA TYR A 80 -6.14 14.60 5.29
C TYR A 80 -5.75 15.02 3.87
N VAL A 81 -6.74 15.14 2.98
CA VAL A 81 -6.57 15.51 1.57
C VAL A 81 -7.63 16.54 1.20
N ILE A 82 -7.24 17.51 0.40
CA ILE A 82 -8.15 18.45 -0.26
C ILE A 82 -8.24 18.07 -1.73
N ARG A 83 -9.47 18.01 -2.23
CA ARG A 83 -9.75 17.79 -3.65
C ARG A 83 -10.08 19.12 -4.29
N SER A 84 -9.33 19.51 -5.32
CA SER A 84 -9.61 20.67 -6.16
C SER A 84 -9.82 20.22 -7.60
N PHE A 85 -10.74 20.88 -8.31
CA PHE A 85 -10.97 20.58 -9.71
C PHE A 85 -9.85 21.15 -10.57
N HIS A 86 -9.50 20.42 -11.65
CA HIS A 86 -8.56 20.90 -12.64
C HIS A 86 -9.19 22.08 -13.41
N SER A 87 -8.43 23.16 -13.62
CA SER A 87 -8.93 24.37 -14.28
C SER A 87 -9.41 24.16 -15.71
N SER A 88 -8.92 23.13 -16.41
CA SER A 88 -9.23 22.83 -17.81
C SER A 88 -10.14 21.63 -18.02
N ASP A 89 -10.34 20.77 -17.03
CA ASP A 89 -11.17 19.57 -17.14
C ASP A 89 -11.82 19.22 -15.81
N ARG A 90 -13.15 19.40 -15.70
CA ARG A 90 -13.93 19.07 -14.51
C ARG A 90 -13.97 17.58 -14.17
N ARG A 91 -13.52 16.70 -15.08
CA ARG A 91 -13.39 15.26 -14.85
C ARG A 91 -12.12 14.91 -14.11
N ARG A 92 -11.15 15.83 -14.11
CA ARG A 92 -9.90 15.70 -13.38
C ARG A 92 -9.92 16.58 -12.15
N PHE A 93 -9.38 16.05 -11.07
CA PHE A 93 -9.19 16.81 -9.85
C PHE A 93 -7.76 16.58 -9.33
N ASN A 94 -7.24 17.61 -8.70
CA ASN A 94 -5.97 17.55 -8.00
C ASN A 94 -6.21 17.18 -6.54
N LEU A 95 -5.35 16.35 -6.00
CA LEU A 95 -5.36 15.97 -4.60
C LEU A 95 -4.15 16.60 -3.92
N THR A 96 -4.41 17.38 -2.89
CA THR A 96 -3.38 18.03 -2.09
C THR A 96 -3.43 17.52 -0.66
N ILE A 97 -2.30 17.10 -0.12
CA ILE A 97 -2.19 16.67 1.27
C ILE A 97 -2.20 17.89 2.17
N THR A 98 -3.04 17.88 3.21
CA THR A 98 -3.13 18.94 4.20
C THR A 98 -2.03 18.80 5.26
N ASP A 99 -1.84 19.82 6.10
CA ASP A 99 -0.93 19.73 7.26
C ASP A 99 -1.34 18.60 8.21
N LYS A 100 -2.65 18.40 8.38
CA LYS A 100 -3.19 17.27 9.14
C LYS A 100 -2.84 15.92 8.49
N GLY A 101 -2.92 15.85 7.16
CA GLY A 101 -2.49 14.68 6.37
C GLY A 101 -1.00 14.41 6.51
N ASP A 102 -0.15 15.42 6.43
CA ASP A 102 1.29 15.25 6.64
C ASP A 102 1.62 14.73 8.04
N THR A 103 0.93 15.20 9.06
CA THR A 103 1.11 14.74 10.44
C THR A 103 0.75 13.26 10.55
N ILE A 104 -0.40 12.84 10.02
CA ILE A 104 -0.83 11.44 10.11
C ILE A 104 0.09 10.51 9.29
N ILE A 105 0.61 10.98 8.15
CA ILE A 105 1.59 10.22 7.37
C ILE A 105 2.85 9.95 8.20
N ARG A 106 3.38 10.94 8.88
CA ARG A 106 4.59 10.77 9.73
C ARG A 106 4.35 9.80 10.87
N GLU A 107 3.23 9.94 11.58
CA GLU A 107 2.87 9.06 12.70
C GLU A 107 2.69 7.61 12.24
N ALA A 108 1.92 7.41 11.17
CA ALA A 108 1.68 6.08 10.62
C ALA A 108 2.95 5.46 10.04
N SER A 109 3.79 6.24 9.36
CA SER A 109 5.05 5.76 8.78
C SER A 109 6.00 5.21 9.84
N ARG A 110 6.02 5.81 11.03
CA ARG A 110 6.80 5.27 12.15
C ARG A 110 6.32 3.86 12.51
N ILE A 111 5.02 3.68 12.67
CA ILE A 111 4.44 2.36 12.97
C ILE A 111 4.67 1.36 11.84
N VAL A 112 4.52 1.79 10.60
CA VAL A 112 4.77 0.94 9.42
C VAL A 112 6.22 0.45 9.39
N ASN A 113 7.19 1.32 9.69
CA ASN A 113 8.60 0.93 9.74
C ASN A 113 8.88 -0.05 10.90
N GLU A 114 8.30 0.19 12.08
CA GLU A 114 8.37 -0.74 13.21
C GLU A 114 7.76 -2.10 12.86
N ASN A 115 6.62 -2.12 12.14
CA ASN A 115 5.96 -3.34 11.68
C ASN A 115 6.86 -4.14 10.74
N ARG A 116 7.50 -3.46 9.77
CA ARG A 116 8.43 -4.10 8.85
C ARG A 116 9.62 -4.71 9.58
N SER A 117 10.20 -3.98 10.52
CA SER A 117 11.30 -4.47 11.33
C SER A 117 10.91 -5.68 12.16
N ALA A 118 9.72 -5.66 12.78
CA ALA A 118 9.22 -6.78 13.57
C ALA A 118 8.94 -8.01 12.69
N ALA A 119 8.37 -7.83 11.50
CA ALA A 119 8.10 -8.92 10.57
C ALA A 119 9.39 -9.56 10.03
N LEU A 120 10.47 -8.79 9.94
CA LEU A 120 11.77 -9.24 9.43
C LEU A 120 12.73 -9.69 10.56
N GLU A 121 12.24 -9.80 11.79
CA GLU A 121 13.06 -10.24 12.92
C GLU A 121 13.73 -11.59 12.61
N ASN A 122 15.04 -11.68 12.90
CA ASN A 122 15.87 -12.87 12.62
C ASN A 122 15.98 -13.28 11.15
N ILE A 123 15.64 -12.38 10.24
CA ILE A 123 15.86 -12.56 8.79
C ILE A 123 16.95 -11.57 8.36
N SER A 124 18.04 -12.07 7.78
CA SER A 124 19.17 -11.22 7.39
C SER A 124 18.83 -10.36 6.17
N ALA A 125 19.54 -9.25 6.00
CA ALA A 125 19.41 -8.41 4.81
C ALA A 125 19.72 -9.20 3.52
N GLU A 126 20.65 -10.14 3.56
CA GLU A 126 20.98 -11.00 2.42
C GLU A 126 19.83 -11.96 2.07
N GLU A 127 19.20 -12.57 3.09
CA GLU A 127 18.03 -13.43 2.89
C GLU A 127 16.86 -12.66 2.29
N VAL A 128 16.59 -11.44 2.77
CA VAL A 128 15.56 -10.55 2.20
C VAL A 128 15.86 -10.25 0.73
N LYS A 129 17.11 -9.90 0.42
CA LYS A 129 17.55 -9.61 -0.96
C LYS A 129 17.36 -10.81 -1.88
N GLN A 130 17.75 -12.00 -1.43
CA GLN A 130 17.58 -13.24 -2.20
C GLN A 130 16.10 -13.54 -2.45
N ALA A 131 15.24 -13.41 -1.43
CA ALA A 131 13.81 -13.59 -1.56
C ALA A 131 13.22 -12.61 -2.59
N ASP A 132 13.57 -11.34 -2.50
CA ASP A 132 13.10 -10.30 -3.44
C ASP A 132 13.53 -10.63 -4.87
N LEU A 133 14.78 -11.01 -5.11
CA LEU A 133 15.26 -11.37 -6.44
C LEU A 133 14.51 -12.57 -7.03
N ILE A 134 14.15 -13.56 -6.23
CA ILE A 134 13.35 -14.70 -6.67
C ILE A 134 11.93 -14.25 -7.04
N LEU A 135 11.30 -13.44 -6.21
CA LEU A 135 9.97 -12.90 -6.48
C LEU A 135 9.96 -12.04 -7.75
N GLN A 136 10.99 -11.22 -7.98
CA GLN A 136 11.12 -10.43 -9.21
C GLN A 136 11.22 -11.33 -10.45
N LYS A 137 11.93 -12.46 -10.39
CA LYS A 137 11.98 -13.43 -11.48
C LYS A 137 10.62 -14.06 -11.76
N LEU A 138 9.85 -14.41 -10.72
CA LEU A 138 8.50 -14.94 -10.87
C LEU A 138 7.58 -13.91 -11.57
N ILE A 139 7.64 -12.65 -11.15
CA ILE A 139 6.86 -11.57 -11.76
C ILE A 139 7.22 -11.42 -13.24
N ALA A 140 8.51 -11.34 -13.56
CA ALA A 140 8.99 -11.20 -14.93
C ALA A 140 8.54 -12.36 -15.84
N ASN A 141 8.58 -13.60 -15.34
CA ASN A 141 8.11 -14.75 -16.09
C ASN A 141 6.61 -14.69 -16.39
N CYS A 142 5.81 -14.23 -15.43
CA CYS A 142 4.36 -14.05 -15.62
C CYS A 142 4.04 -12.95 -16.62
N GLU A 143 4.79 -11.85 -16.60
CA GLU A 143 4.57 -10.70 -17.47
C GLU A 143 4.98 -10.94 -18.92
N LYS A 144 5.97 -11.80 -19.17
CA LYS A 144 6.38 -12.16 -20.54
C LYS A 144 5.31 -12.87 -21.36
N SER A 145 4.33 -13.47 -20.69
CA SER A 145 3.28 -14.28 -21.33
C SER A 145 2.05 -13.48 -21.70
N GLN A 146 2.07 -12.15 -21.47
CA GLN A 146 0.95 -11.24 -21.78
C GLN A 146 1.12 -10.52 -23.11
#